data_26b7aedc7e44c40a941edba9951ba4ff
#
_entry.id   26b7aedc7e44c40a941edba9951ba4ff
#
_cell.length_a   1.000
_cell.length_b   1.000
_cell.length_c   1.000
_cell.angle_alpha   90.00
_cell.angle_beta   90.00
_cell.angle_gamma   90.00
#
_symmetry.space_group_name_H-M   'P 1'
#
loop_
_entity.id
_entity.type
_entity.pdbx_description
1 polymer ?
#
loop_
_entity_poly.entity_id
_entity_poly.type
_entity_poly.pdbx_seq_one_letter_code
_entity_poly.pdbx_strand_id
1 'polypeptide(L)'
;LEGIDKLKELMKVQVEQELNGLTRTHMKRQLLDQLAASHDFEVPPSMVEAEFEQIWAQLEQEAAREEDPEAAKKEMEAEREEYRDIAVRRVRLGLLLSEIGQANGVEVSSQEMNMLVQQAAQQYRPEDRQRFVQYLQENPMAAAQLRAPLFEDKVVDFLFDKATVTEKTVTKDELEAAIEAEPDAKHAAKKKEPAKKAAEKE
;
A
#
# COMPACT_ATOMS: atom_id res chain seq x y z
N LEU A 1 30.15 28.95 -5.25
CA LEU A 1 30.47 27.95 -4.22
C LEU A 1 29.24 27.60 -3.36
N GLU A 2 28.34 28.54 -3.09
CA GLU A 2 27.08 28.27 -2.38
C GLU A 2 26.16 27.26 -3.10
N GLY A 3 26.28 27.11 -4.42
CA GLY A 3 25.45 26.20 -5.20
C GLY A 3 25.73 24.70 -4.94
N ILE A 4 27.00 24.30 -4.78
CA ILE A 4 27.36 22.88 -4.63
C ILE A 4 26.99 22.35 -3.24
N ASP A 5 27.21 23.12 -2.20
CA ASP A 5 26.89 22.70 -0.84
C ASP A 5 25.37 22.64 -0.64
N LYS A 6 24.64 23.59 -1.20
CA LYS A 6 23.18 23.55 -1.20
C LYS A 6 22.62 22.36 -2.01
N LEU A 7 23.27 22.02 -3.13
CA LEU A 7 22.88 20.84 -3.92
C LEU A 7 23.13 19.55 -3.11
N LYS A 8 24.27 19.41 -2.45
CA LYS A 8 24.56 18.26 -1.58
C LYS A 8 23.54 18.12 -0.46
N GLU A 9 23.16 19.24 0.18
CA GLU A 9 22.16 19.26 1.24
C GLU A 9 20.79 18.80 0.73
N LEU A 10 20.36 19.30 -0.44
CA LEU A 10 19.10 18.87 -1.07
C LEU A 10 19.12 17.37 -1.43
N MET A 11 20.23 16.88 -1.99
CA MET A 11 20.38 15.45 -2.30
C MET A 11 20.36 14.59 -1.03
N LYS A 12 21.00 15.07 0.04
CA LYS A 12 20.98 14.38 1.34
C LYS A 12 19.57 14.27 1.88
N VAL A 13 18.82 15.37 1.90
CA VAL A 13 17.42 15.40 2.35
C VAL A 13 16.55 14.45 1.49
N GLN A 14 16.76 14.43 0.18
CA GLN A 14 16.02 13.52 -0.71
C GLN A 14 16.32 12.06 -0.42
N VAL A 15 17.59 11.69 -0.24
CA VAL A 15 17.99 10.32 0.11
C VAL A 15 17.45 9.93 1.49
N GLU A 16 17.53 10.82 2.48
CA GLU A 16 16.96 10.59 3.81
C GLU A 16 15.44 10.37 3.76
N GLN A 17 14.71 11.13 2.94
CA GLN A 17 13.27 10.93 2.75
C GLN A 17 12.95 9.59 2.10
N GLU A 18 13.73 9.18 1.09
CA GLU A 18 13.59 7.88 0.45
C GLU A 18 13.82 6.73 1.44
N LEU A 19 14.93 6.78 2.19
CA LEU A 19 15.26 5.77 3.20
C LEU A 19 14.22 5.71 4.34
N ASN A 20 13.74 6.86 4.79
CA ASN A 20 12.66 6.93 5.78
C ASN A 20 11.37 6.31 5.26
N GLY A 21 11.04 6.51 3.97
CA GLY A 21 9.90 5.88 3.32
C GLY A 21 10.02 4.36 3.29
N LEU A 22 11.19 3.83 2.91
CA LEU A 22 11.47 2.39 2.91
C LEU A 22 11.40 1.79 4.32
N THR A 23 12.01 2.45 5.29
CA THR A 23 11.99 2.03 6.70
C THR A 23 10.56 1.99 7.24
N ARG A 24 9.76 3.03 6.96
CA ARG A 24 8.34 3.07 7.36
C ARG A 24 7.55 1.93 6.72
N THR A 25 7.78 1.65 5.44
CA THR A 25 7.12 0.54 4.74
C THR A 25 7.44 -0.79 5.39
N HIS A 26 8.71 -1.04 5.69
CA HIS A 26 9.14 -2.26 6.38
C HIS A 26 8.52 -2.39 7.77
N MET A 27 8.58 -1.33 8.58
CA MET A 27 7.99 -1.30 9.93
C MET A 27 6.47 -1.51 9.88
N LYS A 28 5.76 -0.84 8.96
CA LYS A 28 4.31 -1.00 8.78
C LYS A 28 3.96 -2.46 8.48
N ARG A 29 4.70 -3.11 7.58
CA ARG A 29 4.48 -4.52 7.24
C ARG A 29 4.70 -5.43 8.44
N GLN A 30 5.81 -5.28 9.16
CA GLN A 30 6.08 -6.07 10.37
C GLN A 30 4.98 -5.90 11.42
N LEU A 31 4.48 -4.67 11.62
CA LEU A 31 3.38 -4.40 12.53
C LEU A 31 2.11 -5.13 12.07
N LEU A 32 1.74 -5.01 10.80
CA LEU A 32 0.55 -5.67 10.24
C LEU A 32 0.66 -7.20 10.28
N ASP A 33 1.85 -7.76 10.06
CA ASP A 33 2.10 -9.20 10.20
C ASP A 33 1.88 -9.70 11.63
N GLN A 34 2.40 -8.98 12.62
CA GLN A 34 2.18 -9.28 14.03
C GLN A 34 0.70 -9.17 14.41
N LEU A 35 0.01 -8.15 13.94
CA LEU A 35 -1.42 -7.98 14.17
C LEU A 35 -2.23 -9.11 13.52
N ALA A 36 -1.92 -9.48 12.28
CA ALA A 36 -2.58 -10.58 11.59
C ALA A 36 -2.34 -11.94 12.28
N ALA A 37 -1.12 -12.19 12.76
CA ALA A 37 -0.77 -13.43 13.46
C ALA A 37 -1.41 -13.56 14.84
N SER A 38 -1.67 -12.43 15.52
CA SER A 38 -2.22 -12.42 16.88
C SER A 38 -3.74 -12.31 16.95
N HIS A 39 -4.40 -12.03 15.81
CA HIS A 39 -5.85 -11.83 15.74
C HIS A 39 -6.46 -12.69 14.62
N ASP A 40 -6.98 -13.84 15.02
CA ASP A 40 -7.69 -14.75 14.11
C ASP A 40 -9.17 -14.78 14.45
N PHE A 41 -9.95 -13.97 13.75
CA PHE A 41 -11.41 -13.91 13.85
C PHE A 41 -12.06 -14.05 12.47
N GLU A 42 -13.29 -14.52 12.46
CA GLU A 42 -14.06 -14.67 11.23
C GLU A 42 -14.40 -13.28 10.65
N VAL A 43 -14.23 -13.16 9.35
CA VAL A 43 -14.55 -11.93 8.60
C VAL A 43 -15.81 -12.13 7.75
N PRO A 44 -16.63 -11.07 7.54
CA PRO A 44 -17.83 -11.20 6.72
C PRO A 44 -17.51 -11.63 5.29
N PRO A 45 -18.11 -12.73 4.79
CA PRO A 45 -17.81 -13.24 3.44
C PRO A 45 -18.07 -12.22 2.34
N SER A 46 -19.08 -11.37 2.50
CA SER A 46 -19.38 -10.31 1.51
C SER A 46 -18.27 -9.26 1.38
N MET A 47 -17.56 -8.95 2.48
CA MET A 47 -16.43 -8.02 2.45
C MET A 47 -15.21 -8.68 1.80
N VAL A 48 -15.00 -9.97 2.08
CA VAL A 48 -13.91 -10.75 1.44
C VAL A 48 -14.13 -10.83 -0.07
N GLU A 49 -15.37 -11.11 -0.50
CA GLU A 49 -15.68 -11.18 -1.93
C GLU A 49 -15.46 -9.82 -2.63
N ALA A 50 -15.93 -8.73 -2.02
CA ALA A 50 -15.73 -7.39 -2.57
C ALA A 50 -14.24 -7.01 -2.67
N GLU A 51 -13.43 -7.34 -1.67
CA GLU A 51 -11.98 -7.10 -1.70
C GLU A 51 -11.30 -8.00 -2.75
N PHE A 52 -11.69 -9.27 -2.81
CA PHE A 52 -11.17 -10.20 -3.81
C PHE A 52 -11.47 -9.73 -5.24
N GLU A 53 -12.70 -9.29 -5.51
CA GLU A 53 -13.08 -8.75 -6.82
C GLU A 53 -12.23 -7.53 -7.22
N GLN A 54 -11.90 -6.65 -6.27
CA GLN A 54 -11.02 -5.51 -6.54
C GLN A 54 -9.59 -5.96 -6.87
N ILE A 55 -9.03 -6.89 -6.09
CA ILE A 55 -7.71 -7.47 -6.34
C ILE A 55 -7.71 -8.14 -7.72
N TRP A 56 -8.72 -8.94 -8.00
CA TRP A 56 -8.83 -9.69 -9.24
C TRP A 56 -8.93 -8.80 -10.47
N ALA A 57 -9.78 -7.76 -10.41
CA ALA A 57 -9.91 -6.79 -11.50
C ALA A 57 -8.60 -6.03 -11.79
N GLN A 58 -7.81 -5.73 -10.76
CA GLN A 58 -6.49 -5.12 -10.93
C GLN A 58 -5.52 -6.08 -11.61
N LEU A 59 -5.51 -7.36 -11.18
CA LEU A 59 -4.67 -8.40 -11.75
C LEU A 59 -5.01 -8.66 -13.23
N GLU A 60 -6.29 -8.69 -13.59
CA GLU A 60 -6.74 -8.82 -14.98
C GLU A 60 -6.24 -7.66 -15.86
N GLN A 61 -6.28 -6.43 -15.33
CA GLN A 61 -5.76 -5.27 -16.06
C GLN A 61 -4.24 -5.33 -16.25
N GLU A 62 -3.50 -5.83 -15.26
CA GLU A 62 -2.07 -6.02 -15.35
C GLU A 62 -1.73 -7.14 -16.34
N ALA A 63 -2.38 -8.31 -16.22
CA ALA A 63 -2.20 -9.43 -17.12
C ALA A 63 -2.48 -9.07 -18.59
N ALA A 64 -3.46 -8.20 -18.85
CA ALA A 64 -3.75 -7.72 -20.19
C ALA A 64 -2.66 -6.84 -20.82
N ARG A 65 -1.69 -6.36 -20.02
CA ARG A 65 -0.56 -5.52 -20.46
C ARG A 65 0.75 -6.30 -20.59
N GLU A 66 0.76 -7.57 -20.17
CA GLU A 66 1.94 -8.43 -20.30
C GLU A 66 2.21 -8.82 -21.76
N GLU A 67 3.43 -9.25 -22.06
CA GLU A 67 3.83 -9.71 -23.41
C GLU A 67 3.02 -10.94 -23.87
N ASP A 68 2.68 -11.84 -22.92
CA ASP A 68 1.81 -12.99 -23.15
C ASP A 68 0.62 -12.96 -22.17
N PRO A 69 -0.48 -12.27 -22.52
CA PRO A 69 -1.64 -12.13 -21.65
C PRO A 69 -2.32 -13.46 -21.29
N GLU A 70 -2.26 -14.46 -22.17
CA GLU A 70 -2.88 -15.77 -21.94
C GLU A 70 -2.08 -16.60 -20.92
N ALA A 71 -0.75 -16.55 -20.99
CA ALA A 71 0.11 -17.18 -20.00
C ALA A 71 -0.05 -16.50 -18.63
N ALA A 72 -0.08 -15.16 -18.59
CA ALA A 72 -0.28 -14.38 -17.37
C ALA A 72 -1.63 -14.68 -16.71
N LYS A 73 -2.72 -14.80 -17.48
CA LYS A 73 -4.05 -15.17 -16.95
C LYS A 73 -4.06 -16.58 -16.37
N LYS A 74 -3.39 -17.53 -17.03
CA LYS A 74 -3.33 -18.91 -16.55
C LYS A 74 -2.57 -19.01 -15.23
N GLU A 75 -1.48 -18.28 -15.09
CA GLU A 75 -0.71 -18.20 -13.85
C GLU A 75 -1.56 -17.59 -12.73
N MET A 76 -2.22 -16.47 -13.01
CA MET A 76 -3.13 -15.79 -12.09
C MET A 76 -4.26 -16.73 -11.62
N GLU A 77 -4.89 -17.50 -12.52
CA GLU A 77 -5.92 -18.47 -12.15
C GLU A 77 -5.38 -19.63 -11.29
N ALA A 78 -4.14 -20.04 -11.51
CA ALA A 78 -3.51 -21.08 -10.68
C ALA A 78 -3.26 -20.60 -9.23
N GLU A 79 -3.09 -19.30 -9.02
CA GLU A 79 -2.83 -18.67 -7.71
C GLU A 79 -4.12 -18.08 -7.09
N ARG A 80 -5.30 -18.37 -7.63
CA ARG A 80 -6.59 -17.75 -7.24
C ARG A 80 -6.89 -17.85 -5.75
N GLU A 81 -6.64 -19.00 -5.14
CA GLU A 81 -6.88 -19.21 -3.70
C GLU A 81 -5.90 -18.37 -2.84
N GLU A 82 -4.66 -18.18 -3.28
CA GLU A 82 -3.70 -17.32 -2.59
C GLU A 82 -4.16 -15.87 -2.58
N TYR A 83 -4.73 -15.39 -3.68
CA TYR A 83 -5.32 -14.03 -3.72
C TYR A 83 -6.57 -13.91 -2.85
N ARG A 84 -7.33 -14.99 -2.68
CA ARG A 84 -8.46 -15.01 -1.76
C ARG A 84 -7.98 -14.94 -0.30
N ASP A 85 -6.92 -15.63 0.07
CA ASP A 85 -6.30 -15.53 1.39
C ASP A 85 -5.77 -14.11 1.66
N ILE A 86 -5.20 -13.46 0.66
CA ILE A 86 -4.80 -12.05 0.75
C ILE A 86 -6.01 -11.15 1.01
N ALA A 87 -7.14 -11.38 0.34
CA ALA A 87 -8.38 -10.63 0.58
C ALA A 87 -8.89 -10.82 2.00
N VAL A 88 -8.93 -12.05 2.50
CA VAL A 88 -9.30 -12.36 3.90
C VAL A 88 -8.41 -11.61 4.89
N ARG A 89 -7.09 -11.65 4.67
CA ARG A 89 -6.12 -10.96 5.52
C ARG A 89 -6.33 -9.45 5.50
N ARG A 90 -6.54 -8.84 4.32
CA ARG A 90 -6.77 -7.39 4.19
C ARG A 90 -8.05 -6.95 4.88
N VAL A 91 -9.14 -7.67 4.70
CA VAL A 91 -10.41 -7.38 5.37
C VAL A 91 -10.24 -7.49 6.89
N ARG A 92 -9.59 -8.56 7.38
CA ARG A 92 -9.33 -8.75 8.81
C ARG A 92 -8.52 -7.59 9.40
N LEU A 93 -7.42 -7.21 8.77
CA LEU A 93 -6.58 -6.08 9.19
C LEU A 93 -7.33 -4.75 9.13
N GLY A 94 -8.11 -4.51 8.08
CA GLY A 94 -8.92 -3.30 7.94
C GLY A 94 -9.95 -3.15 9.06
N LEU A 95 -10.65 -4.22 9.41
CA LEU A 95 -11.58 -4.23 10.52
C LEU A 95 -10.88 -4.03 11.87
N LEU A 96 -9.76 -4.70 12.08
CA LEU A 96 -8.96 -4.56 13.30
C LEU A 96 -8.44 -3.13 13.49
N LEU A 97 -7.84 -2.55 12.44
CA LEU A 97 -7.34 -1.18 12.49
C LEU A 97 -8.47 -0.17 12.67
N SER A 98 -9.63 -0.40 12.06
CA SER A 98 -10.82 0.44 12.26
C SER A 98 -11.28 0.42 13.72
N GLU A 99 -11.36 -0.73 14.34
CA GLU A 99 -11.72 -0.89 15.75
C GLU A 99 -10.70 -0.22 16.68
N ILE A 100 -9.41 -0.47 16.46
CA ILE A 100 -8.33 0.17 17.23
C ILE A 100 -8.41 1.69 17.13
N GLY A 101 -8.60 2.21 15.92
CA GLY A 101 -8.69 3.66 15.69
C GLY A 101 -9.89 4.28 16.38
N GLN A 102 -11.05 3.66 16.26
CA GLN A 102 -12.28 4.14 16.92
C GLN A 102 -12.17 4.10 18.45
N ALA A 103 -11.70 2.99 19.00
CA ALA A 103 -11.52 2.82 20.44
C ALA A 103 -10.53 3.81 21.07
N ASN A 104 -9.58 4.31 20.28
CA ASN A 104 -8.55 5.25 20.73
C ASN A 104 -8.76 6.70 20.26
N GLY A 105 -9.89 7.00 19.62
CA GLY A 105 -10.22 8.36 19.19
C GLY A 105 -9.32 8.87 18.06
N VAL A 106 -8.79 7.98 17.21
CA VAL A 106 -8.03 8.38 16.03
C VAL A 106 -9.00 8.91 14.98
N GLU A 107 -8.83 10.15 14.58
CA GLU A 107 -9.71 10.82 13.63
C GLU A 107 -8.90 11.52 12.52
N VAL A 108 -9.48 11.55 11.32
CA VAL A 108 -9.02 12.41 10.23
C VAL A 108 -9.74 13.74 10.33
N SER A 109 -9.02 14.80 10.63
CA SER A 109 -9.57 16.14 10.74
C SER A 109 -10.05 16.69 9.39
N SER A 110 -10.94 17.67 9.44
CA SER A 110 -11.39 18.36 8.22
C SER A 110 -10.25 19.03 7.44
N GLN A 111 -9.22 19.51 8.14
CA GLN A 111 -8.04 20.10 7.50
C GLN A 111 -7.24 19.05 6.73
N GLU A 112 -6.98 17.88 7.33
CA GLU A 112 -6.28 16.77 6.68
C GLU A 112 -7.08 16.26 5.49
N MET A 113 -8.41 16.12 5.64
CA MET A 113 -9.28 15.72 4.54
C MET A 113 -9.23 16.72 3.37
N ASN A 114 -9.26 18.02 3.67
CA ASN A 114 -9.15 19.06 2.63
C ASN A 114 -7.80 18.99 1.90
N MET A 115 -6.69 18.78 2.62
CA MET A 115 -5.37 18.61 2.01
C MET A 115 -5.33 17.36 1.11
N LEU A 116 -5.90 16.26 1.57
CA LEU A 116 -5.97 15.01 0.81
C LEU A 116 -6.79 15.18 -0.48
N VAL A 117 -7.94 15.84 -0.40
CA VAL A 117 -8.77 16.14 -1.57
C VAL A 117 -8.03 17.03 -2.57
N GLN A 118 -7.33 18.06 -2.09
CA GLN A 118 -6.54 18.94 -2.95
C GLN A 118 -5.39 18.18 -3.63
N GLN A 119 -4.70 17.32 -2.89
CA GLN A 119 -3.62 16.50 -3.43
C GLN A 119 -4.14 15.52 -4.49
N ALA A 120 -5.24 14.83 -4.22
CA ALA A 120 -5.88 13.93 -5.18
C ALA A 120 -6.37 14.68 -6.43
N ALA A 121 -6.92 15.87 -6.25
CA ALA A 121 -7.36 16.72 -7.38
C ALA A 121 -6.22 17.14 -8.32
N GLN A 122 -4.98 17.25 -7.82
CA GLN A 122 -3.82 17.60 -8.67
C GLN A 122 -3.51 16.53 -9.74
N GLN A 123 -3.95 15.29 -9.55
CA GLN A 123 -3.79 14.21 -10.54
C GLN A 123 -4.72 14.36 -11.75
N TYR A 124 -5.73 15.23 -11.63
CA TYR A 124 -6.69 15.52 -12.70
C TYR A 124 -6.27 16.77 -13.48
N ARG A 125 -6.77 16.90 -14.72
CA ARG A 125 -6.59 18.10 -15.52
C ARG A 125 -7.21 19.31 -14.81
N PRO A 126 -6.66 20.52 -14.96
CA PRO A 126 -7.16 21.72 -14.27
C PRO A 126 -8.67 21.93 -14.38
N GLU A 127 -9.25 21.65 -15.57
CA GLU A 127 -10.68 21.75 -15.84
C GLU A 127 -11.54 20.72 -15.11
N ASP A 128 -10.97 19.56 -14.75
CA ASP A 128 -11.71 18.46 -14.10
C ASP A 128 -11.59 18.48 -12.56
N ARG A 129 -10.65 19.27 -12.01
CA ARG A 129 -10.38 19.30 -10.56
C ARG A 129 -11.61 19.71 -9.75
N GLN A 130 -12.33 20.73 -10.21
CA GLN A 130 -13.52 21.20 -9.52
C GLN A 130 -14.65 20.17 -9.56
N ARG A 131 -14.80 19.47 -10.68
CA ARG A 131 -15.79 18.37 -10.83
C ARG A 131 -15.46 17.20 -9.90
N PHE A 132 -14.18 16.86 -9.75
CA PHE A 132 -13.74 15.84 -8.81
C PHE A 132 -14.05 16.21 -7.35
N VAL A 133 -13.77 17.46 -6.94
CA VAL A 133 -14.09 17.95 -5.60
C VAL A 133 -15.60 17.90 -5.34
N GLN A 134 -16.41 18.36 -6.30
CA GLN A 134 -17.87 18.30 -6.21
C GLN A 134 -18.36 16.85 -6.14
N TYR A 135 -17.81 15.95 -6.94
CA TYR A 135 -18.15 14.52 -6.89
C TYR A 135 -17.94 13.93 -5.49
N LEU A 136 -16.81 14.26 -4.82
CA LEU A 136 -16.54 13.79 -3.45
C LEU A 136 -17.51 14.37 -2.43
N GLN A 137 -17.97 15.62 -2.61
CA GLN A 137 -18.97 16.25 -1.73
C GLN A 137 -20.35 15.60 -1.88
N GLU A 138 -20.73 15.20 -3.09
CA GLU A 138 -22.01 14.58 -3.40
C GLU A 138 -22.02 13.06 -3.12
N ASN A 139 -20.84 12.43 -3.00
CA ASN A 139 -20.68 10.98 -2.82
C ASN A 139 -19.90 10.64 -1.53
N PRO A 140 -20.59 10.49 -0.39
CA PRO A 140 -19.95 10.17 0.89
C PRO A 140 -19.13 8.88 0.87
N MET A 141 -19.54 7.89 0.05
CA MET A 141 -18.80 6.63 -0.11
C MET A 141 -17.43 6.88 -0.77
N ALA A 142 -17.38 7.66 -1.84
CA ALA A 142 -16.13 8.01 -2.51
C ALA A 142 -15.21 8.82 -1.58
N ALA A 143 -15.77 9.75 -0.80
CA ALA A 143 -15.03 10.49 0.22
C ALA A 143 -14.47 9.57 1.32
N ALA A 144 -15.25 8.56 1.75
CA ALA A 144 -14.81 7.57 2.73
C ALA A 144 -13.68 6.68 2.18
N GLN A 145 -13.76 6.25 0.92
CA GLN A 145 -12.70 5.50 0.26
C GLN A 145 -11.40 6.31 0.15
N LEU A 146 -11.50 7.59 -0.18
CA LEU A 146 -10.34 8.48 -0.22
C LEU A 146 -9.72 8.68 1.17
N ARG A 147 -10.55 8.74 2.22
CA ARG A 147 -10.13 8.93 3.62
C ARG A 147 -9.50 7.68 4.23
N ALA A 148 -9.91 6.49 3.81
CA ALA A 148 -9.54 5.23 4.45
C ALA A 148 -8.02 5.00 4.57
N PRO A 149 -7.20 5.21 3.52
CA PRO A 149 -5.74 5.06 3.63
C PRO A 149 -5.11 6.03 4.64
N LEU A 150 -5.59 7.28 4.70
CA LEU A 150 -5.09 8.26 5.66
C LEU A 150 -5.46 7.89 7.09
N PHE A 151 -6.67 7.41 7.31
CA PHE A 151 -7.10 6.91 8.62
C PHE A 151 -6.25 5.72 9.06
N GLU A 152 -6.02 4.74 8.18
CA GLU A 152 -5.17 3.60 8.43
C GLU A 152 -3.74 4.03 8.82
N ASP A 153 -3.14 4.95 8.08
CA ASP A 153 -1.80 5.46 8.36
C ASP A 153 -1.74 6.16 9.74
N LYS A 154 -2.77 6.89 10.14
CA LYS A 154 -2.87 7.50 11.48
C LYS A 154 -3.00 6.46 12.59
N VAL A 155 -3.73 5.37 12.35
CA VAL A 155 -3.81 4.25 13.31
C VAL A 155 -2.46 3.55 13.42
N VAL A 156 -1.76 3.35 12.31
CA VAL A 156 -0.41 2.78 12.31
C VAL A 156 0.57 3.69 13.08
N ASP A 157 0.51 5.00 12.89
CA ASP A 157 1.34 5.96 13.66
C ASP A 157 1.02 5.89 15.16
N PHE A 158 -0.25 5.84 15.52
CA PHE A 158 -0.66 5.64 16.91
C PHE A 158 -0.10 4.33 17.50
N LEU A 159 -0.10 3.25 16.73
CA LEU A 159 0.46 1.97 17.16
C LEU A 159 1.98 2.02 17.29
N PHE A 160 2.69 2.70 16.39
CA PHE A 160 4.15 2.90 16.51
C PHE A 160 4.51 3.67 17.79
N ASP A 161 3.72 4.67 18.17
CA ASP A 161 3.93 5.42 19.41
C ASP A 161 3.77 4.55 20.67
N LYS A 162 3.05 3.44 20.56
CA LYS A 162 2.83 2.48 21.66
C LYS A 162 3.76 1.26 21.60
N ALA A 163 4.32 0.97 20.44
CA ALA A 163 5.16 -0.20 20.21
C ALA A 163 6.56 -0.01 20.78
N THR A 164 7.18 -1.11 21.19
CA THR A 164 8.61 -1.14 21.47
C THR A 164 9.37 -1.32 20.18
N VAL A 165 10.00 -0.27 19.69
CA VAL A 165 10.78 -0.28 18.46
C VAL A 165 12.24 -0.61 18.77
N THR A 166 12.77 -1.60 18.05
CA THR A 166 14.20 -1.94 18.12
C THR A 166 14.91 -1.39 16.90
N GLU A 167 15.89 -0.53 17.10
CA GLU A 167 16.68 0.04 16.00
C GLU A 167 17.77 -0.94 15.55
N LYS A 168 17.88 -1.13 14.23
CA LYS A 168 18.95 -1.89 13.60
C LYS A 168 19.50 -1.09 12.42
N THR A 169 20.81 -0.84 12.43
CA THR A 169 21.51 -0.21 11.31
C THR A 169 21.75 -1.24 10.22
N VAL A 170 21.24 -0.96 9.02
CA VAL A 170 21.37 -1.80 7.83
C VAL A 170 21.73 -0.92 6.63
N THR A 171 22.23 -1.52 5.56
CA THR A 171 22.40 -0.85 4.26
C THR A 171 21.04 -0.71 3.54
N LYS A 172 20.98 0.18 2.53
CA LYS A 172 19.79 0.32 1.69
C LYS A 172 19.42 -1.01 1.03
N ASP A 173 20.40 -1.70 0.46
CA ASP A 173 20.20 -2.97 -0.24
C ASP A 173 19.66 -4.07 0.70
N GLU A 174 20.15 -4.11 1.95
CA GLU A 174 19.63 -5.04 2.97
C GLU A 174 18.18 -4.71 3.36
N LEU A 175 17.82 -3.43 3.42
CA LEU A 175 16.46 -2.99 3.72
C LEU A 175 15.51 -3.31 2.56
N GLU A 176 15.90 -3.04 1.32
CA GLU A 176 15.15 -3.38 0.12
C GLU A 176 14.95 -4.90 0.01
N ALA A 177 16.00 -5.67 0.21
CA ALA A 177 15.92 -7.13 0.23
C ALA A 177 14.99 -7.67 1.33
N ALA A 178 14.98 -7.05 2.52
CA ALA A 178 14.06 -7.42 3.59
C ALA A 178 12.60 -7.13 3.21
N ILE A 179 12.33 -6.01 2.56
CA ILE A 179 11.00 -5.64 2.07
C ILE A 179 10.54 -6.62 0.97
N GLU A 180 11.42 -7.01 0.04
CA GLU A 180 11.10 -7.94 -1.05
C GLU A 180 10.95 -9.40 -0.58
N ALA A 181 11.60 -9.78 0.51
CA ALA A 181 11.52 -11.14 1.05
C ALA A 181 10.20 -11.46 1.77
N GLU A 182 9.41 -10.44 2.10
CA GLU A 182 8.15 -10.61 2.81
C GLU A 182 7.04 -11.20 1.91
N PRO A 183 6.08 -11.99 2.47
CA PRO A 183 5.10 -12.76 1.68
C PRO A 183 4.26 -11.91 0.72
N ASP A 184 3.82 -10.73 1.15
CA ASP A 184 3.02 -9.83 0.30
C ASP A 184 3.85 -9.21 -0.84
N ALA A 185 5.17 -9.10 -0.67
CA ALA A 185 6.08 -8.63 -1.70
C ALA A 185 6.45 -9.71 -2.72
N LYS A 186 6.46 -11.00 -2.31
CA LYS A 186 6.74 -12.10 -3.24
C LYS A 186 5.71 -12.18 -4.37
N HIS A 187 4.48 -11.84 -4.12
CA HIS A 187 3.44 -11.76 -5.16
C HIS A 187 3.64 -10.55 -6.08
N ALA A 188 4.14 -9.43 -5.55
CA ALA A 188 4.47 -8.25 -6.35
C ALA A 188 5.81 -8.37 -7.10
N ALA A 189 6.79 -9.11 -6.54
CA ALA A 189 8.13 -9.28 -7.11
C ALA A 189 8.19 -10.37 -8.19
N LYS A 190 7.40 -11.44 -8.08
CA LYS A 190 7.26 -12.44 -9.17
C LYS A 190 6.80 -11.80 -10.48
N LYS A 191 6.12 -10.66 -10.41
CA LYS A 191 5.68 -9.86 -11.56
C LYS A 191 6.75 -8.94 -12.16
N LYS A 192 7.90 -8.73 -11.49
CA LYS A 192 8.99 -7.85 -11.97
C LYS A 192 10.16 -8.57 -12.62
N GLU A 193 10.19 -9.90 -12.65
CA GLU A 193 11.16 -10.64 -13.48
C GLU A 193 10.59 -10.85 -14.89
N PRO A 194 10.91 -9.97 -15.86
CA PRO A 194 10.63 -10.29 -17.25
C PRO A 194 11.54 -11.46 -17.64
N ALA A 195 11.01 -12.34 -18.48
CA ALA A 195 11.63 -13.52 -19.05
C ALA A 195 13.05 -13.29 -19.62
N LYS A 196 14.06 -13.10 -18.77
CA LYS A 196 15.50 -13.00 -19.12
C LYS A 196 16.22 -14.35 -19.17
N LYS A 197 15.50 -15.46 -19.05
CA LYS A 197 16.12 -16.82 -19.06
C LYS A 197 15.82 -17.68 -20.28
N ALA A 198 15.29 -17.12 -21.36
CA ALA A 198 15.06 -17.89 -22.61
C ALA A 198 16.04 -17.58 -23.74
N ALA A 199 17.04 -16.71 -23.55
CA ALA A 199 17.97 -16.29 -24.61
C ALA A 199 19.41 -16.76 -24.40
N GLU A 200 19.66 -17.78 -23.58
CA GLU A 200 21.03 -18.32 -23.41
C GLU A 200 21.06 -19.86 -23.49
N LYS A 201 20.40 -20.40 -24.52
CA LYS A 201 20.61 -21.77 -25.03
C LYS A 201 20.19 -21.84 -26.49
N GLU A 202 21.02 -21.30 -27.37
CA GLU A 202 21.30 -21.81 -28.73
C GLU A 202 22.77 -21.53 -29.09
#